data_7d7e5f83fc68adc61eabbfa74685b088
#
_entry.id   7d7e5f83fc68adc61eabbfa74685b088
#
_cell.length_a   1.000
_cell.length_b   1.000
_cell.length_c   1.000
_cell.angle_alpha   90.00
_cell.angle_beta   90.00
_cell.angle_gamma   90.00
#
_symmetry.space_group_name_H-M   'P 1'
#
loop_
_entity.id
_entity.type
_entity.pdbx_description
1 polymer ?
#
loop_
_entity_poly.entity_id
_entity_poly.type
_entity_poly.pdbx_seq_one_letter_code
_entity_poly.pdbx_strand_id
1 'polypeptide(L)'
;MTDIEALRQFLQVYNIDDAEYTDEQLGLLISQAGTLIGDEYTEGTTHEDYIRRWEGTTYMTDFYPVDVDSVCVVVDDEEVQPHKITEEGLIYFENHIQGEFVCTYTQAINTATLDKAISGLVMYMIRDMNDGNLKSINEGDISITYNTDSDMSTHSQISNLIQNIRSKYKARVRLI
;
A
#
# COMPACT_ATOMS: atom_id res chain seq x y z
N MET A 1 6.86 1.43 -10.64
CA MET A 1 5.58 1.41 -11.39
C MET A 1 5.62 0.23 -12.34
N THR A 2 4.66 -0.67 -12.23
CA THR A 2 4.63 -1.92 -13.01
C THR A 2 4.68 -1.60 -14.50
N ASP A 3 5.69 -2.15 -15.21
CA ASP A 3 5.83 -2.03 -16.65
C ASP A 3 4.86 -3.03 -17.35
N ILE A 4 4.25 -2.61 -18.47
CA ILE A 4 3.30 -3.41 -19.23
C ILE A 4 3.96 -4.72 -19.72
N GLU A 5 5.23 -4.67 -20.13
CA GLU A 5 5.96 -5.86 -20.57
C GLU A 5 6.15 -6.86 -19.42
N ALA A 6 6.52 -6.36 -18.24
CA ALA A 6 6.63 -7.18 -17.02
C ALA A 6 5.28 -7.77 -16.60
N LEU A 7 4.19 -7.00 -16.76
CA LEU A 7 2.84 -7.50 -16.51
C LEU A 7 2.46 -8.62 -17.47
N ARG A 8 2.71 -8.46 -18.79
CA ARG A 8 2.43 -9.52 -19.78
C ARG A 8 3.20 -10.80 -19.47
N GLN A 9 4.49 -10.69 -19.11
CA GLN A 9 5.29 -11.85 -18.67
C GLN A 9 4.69 -12.52 -17.42
N PHE A 10 4.24 -11.73 -16.46
CA PHE A 10 3.57 -12.24 -15.26
C PHE A 10 2.29 -12.99 -15.62
N LEU A 11 1.42 -12.42 -16.45
CA LEU A 11 0.17 -13.05 -16.88
C LEU A 11 0.40 -14.38 -17.60
N GLN A 12 1.42 -14.45 -18.48
CA GLN A 12 1.82 -15.69 -19.17
C GLN A 12 2.24 -16.80 -18.21
N VAL A 13 2.99 -16.47 -17.13
CA VAL A 13 3.37 -17.46 -16.10
C VAL A 13 2.15 -18.09 -15.44
N TYR A 14 1.07 -17.35 -15.31
CA TYR A 14 -0.19 -17.83 -14.70
C TYR A 14 -1.22 -18.33 -15.73
N ASN A 15 -0.82 -18.49 -17.00
CA ASN A 15 -1.69 -18.93 -18.12
C ASN A 15 -2.95 -18.06 -18.26
N ILE A 16 -2.82 -16.76 -18.08
CA ILE A 16 -3.87 -15.79 -18.34
C ILE A 16 -3.73 -15.29 -19.76
N ASP A 17 -4.80 -15.41 -20.53
CA ASP A 17 -4.84 -14.87 -21.89
C ASP A 17 -5.05 -13.35 -21.82
N ASP A 18 -4.05 -12.61 -22.29
CA ASP A 18 -4.05 -11.15 -22.36
C ASP A 18 -4.06 -10.63 -23.82
N ALA A 19 -4.21 -11.52 -24.79
CA ALA A 19 -4.14 -11.17 -26.22
C ALA A 19 -5.25 -10.21 -26.68
N GLU A 20 -6.39 -10.21 -26.00
CA GLU A 20 -7.51 -9.29 -26.27
C GLU A 20 -7.31 -7.90 -25.68
N TYR A 21 -6.32 -7.70 -24.78
CA TYR A 21 -6.06 -6.43 -24.10
C TYR A 21 -4.97 -5.62 -24.79
N THR A 22 -5.30 -4.38 -25.17
CA THR A 22 -4.30 -3.42 -25.66
C THR A 22 -3.39 -2.95 -24.52
N ASP A 23 -2.22 -2.40 -24.85
CA ASP A 23 -1.31 -1.82 -23.85
C ASP A 23 -1.96 -0.68 -23.08
N GLU A 24 -2.84 0.11 -23.73
CA GLU A 24 -3.61 1.17 -23.09
C GLU A 24 -4.57 0.61 -22.03
N GLN A 25 -5.29 -0.47 -22.36
CA GLN A 25 -6.19 -1.13 -21.42
C GLN A 25 -5.44 -1.75 -20.24
N LEU A 26 -4.29 -2.38 -20.48
CA LEU A 26 -3.44 -2.91 -19.40
C LEU A 26 -2.90 -1.78 -18.53
N GLY A 27 -2.51 -0.65 -19.13
CA GLY A 27 -2.08 0.55 -18.38
C GLY A 27 -3.17 1.10 -17.47
N LEU A 28 -4.43 1.12 -17.93
CA LEU A 28 -5.58 1.50 -17.10
C LEU A 28 -5.81 0.53 -15.94
N LEU A 29 -5.70 -0.79 -16.18
CA LEU A 29 -5.84 -1.79 -15.12
C LEU A 29 -4.71 -1.67 -14.06
N ILE A 30 -3.47 -1.39 -14.49
CA ILE A 30 -2.35 -1.11 -13.56
C ILE A 30 -2.67 0.11 -12.70
N SER A 31 -3.12 1.21 -13.31
CA SER A 31 -3.47 2.44 -12.61
C SER A 31 -4.57 2.20 -11.57
N GLN A 32 -5.62 1.48 -11.96
CA GLN A 32 -6.73 1.14 -11.08
C GLN A 32 -6.29 0.22 -9.93
N ALA A 33 -5.47 -0.79 -10.21
CA ALA A 33 -4.90 -1.66 -9.18
C ALA A 33 -4.07 -0.86 -8.17
N GLY A 34 -3.26 0.10 -8.64
CA GLY A 34 -2.50 1.02 -7.79
C GLY A 34 -3.41 1.84 -6.88
N THR A 35 -4.46 2.44 -7.44
CA THR A 35 -5.43 3.24 -6.67
C THR A 35 -6.20 2.39 -5.66
N LEU A 36 -6.53 1.13 -5.98
CA LEU A 36 -7.16 0.20 -5.03
C LEU A 36 -6.26 -0.16 -3.85
N ILE A 37 -4.94 -0.22 -4.06
CA ILE A 37 -3.97 -0.40 -2.97
C ILE A 37 -3.94 0.85 -2.09
N GLY A 38 -3.99 2.03 -2.69
CA GLY A 38 -3.97 3.35 -2.06
C GLY A 38 -2.64 4.07 -2.30
N ASP A 39 -2.72 5.37 -2.55
CA ASP A 39 -1.56 6.21 -2.86
C ASP A 39 -0.56 6.28 -1.68
N GLU A 40 -1.06 6.09 -0.46
CA GLU A 40 -0.24 6.03 0.75
C GLU A 40 0.72 4.83 0.82
N TYR A 41 0.59 3.85 -0.09
CA TYR A 41 1.47 2.68 -0.18
C TYR A 41 2.46 2.76 -1.35
N THR A 42 2.71 3.96 -1.86
CA THR A 42 3.69 4.19 -2.92
C THR A 42 5.09 4.39 -2.34
N GLU A 43 6.12 3.85 -2.99
CA GLU A 43 7.52 4.08 -2.60
C GLU A 43 7.84 5.57 -2.52
N GLY A 44 8.54 5.97 -1.48
CA GLY A 44 8.96 7.37 -1.27
C GLY A 44 7.84 8.29 -0.79
N THR A 45 6.67 7.76 -0.44
CA THR A 45 5.60 8.56 0.18
C THR A 45 6.02 9.02 1.56
N THR A 46 5.93 10.34 1.80
CA THR A 46 6.19 10.93 3.09
C THR A 46 4.92 10.91 3.94
N HIS A 47 5.04 10.42 5.16
CA HIS A 47 3.97 10.37 6.16
C HIS A 47 4.29 11.29 7.32
N GLU A 48 3.24 11.76 7.99
CA GLU A 48 3.31 12.51 9.23
C GLU A 48 2.36 11.90 10.24
N ASP A 49 2.92 11.41 11.34
CA ASP A 49 2.16 10.90 12.47
C ASP A 49 2.08 11.99 13.54
N TYR A 50 0.87 12.40 13.92
CA TYR A 50 0.62 13.44 14.92
C TYR A 50 -0.10 12.86 16.14
N ILE A 51 0.45 13.10 17.34
CA ILE A 51 -0.16 12.72 18.61
C ILE A 51 -0.13 13.91 19.57
N ARG A 52 -1.29 14.44 19.91
CA ARG A 52 -1.43 15.64 20.76
C ARG A 52 -0.81 15.49 22.14
N ARG A 53 -0.83 14.28 22.71
CA ARG A 53 -0.23 13.95 24.00
C ARG A 53 0.37 12.56 23.90
N TRP A 54 1.65 12.49 23.79
CA TRP A 54 2.39 11.24 23.78
C TRP A 54 3.37 11.21 24.94
N GLU A 55 3.53 10.03 25.53
CA GLU A 55 4.57 9.79 26.54
C GLU A 55 5.15 8.41 26.39
N GLY A 56 6.46 8.28 26.50
CA GLY A 56 7.14 6.99 26.40
C GLY A 56 8.60 7.09 26.03
N THR A 57 9.19 5.92 25.81
CA THR A 57 10.57 5.74 25.32
C THR A 57 10.64 5.03 23.99
N THR A 58 9.48 4.58 23.46
CA THR A 58 9.42 3.83 22.19
C THR A 58 8.17 4.22 21.45
N TYR A 59 8.32 4.58 20.18
CA TYR A 59 7.25 4.90 19.26
C TYR A 59 7.27 3.95 18.05
N MET A 60 6.12 3.61 17.51
CA MET A 60 5.98 2.86 16.27
C MET A 60 5.24 3.70 15.25
N THR A 61 5.83 3.89 14.08
CA THR A 61 5.23 4.61 12.94
C THR A 61 3.97 3.90 12.45
N ASP A 62 3.01 4.66 11.90
CA ASP A 62 1.78 4.08 11.34
C ASP A 62 2.06 3.28 10.07
N PHE A 63 3.06 3.67 9.29
CA PHE A 63 3.48 2.99 8.06
C PHE A 63 4.92 2.48 8.18
N TYR A 64 5.19 1.33 7.57
CA TYR A 64 6.51 0.69 7.52
C TYR A 64 6.63 -0.16 6.24
N PRO A 65 7.83 -0.56 5.80
CA PRO A 65 9.13 -0.16 6.35
C PRO A 65 9.42 1.32 6.13
N VAL A 66 10.29 1.90 6.95
CA VAL A 66 10.68 3.31 6.87
C VAL A 66 12.12 3.47 6.36
N ASP A 67 12.36 4.53 5.63
CA ASP A 67 13.73 5.01 5.39
C ASP A 67 14.22 5.67 6.68
N VAL A 68 15.13 5.00 7.38
CA VAL A 68 15.62 5.41 8.71
C VAL A 68 16.29 6.78 8.69
N ASP A 69 16.90 7.15 7.56
CA ASP A 69 17.60 8.42 7.39
C ASP A 69 16.62 9.59 7.16
N SER A 70 15.37 9.29 6.82
CA SER A 70 14.32 10.28 6.61
C SER A 70 13.51 10.64 7.85
N VAL A 71 13.70 9.90 8.96
CA VAL A 71 12.89 10.07 10.17
C VAL A 71 13.28 11.34 10.90
N CYS A 72 12.30 12.23 11.09
CA CYS A 72 12.41 13.44 11.89
C CYS A 72 11.35 13.41 12.98
N VAL A 73 11.75 13.64 14.23
CA VAL A 73 10.84 13.68 15.38
C VAL A 73 10.90 15.07 16.01
N VAL A 74 9.71 15.64 16.22
CA VAL A 74 9.52 16.93 16.90
C VAL A 74 8.61 16.72 18.09
N VAL A 75 8.97 17.25 19.25
CA VAL A 75 8.18 17.21 20.48
C VAL A 75 8.09 18.62 21.07
N ASP A 76 6.84 19.13 21.25
CA ASP A 76 6.59 20.51 21.71
C ASP A 76 7.39 21.56 20.90
N ASP A 77 7.36 21.43 19.56
CA ASP A 77 8.08 22.27 18.59
C ASP A 77 9.63 22.17 18.65
N GLU A 78 10.19 21.25 19.43
CA GLU A 78 11.65 21.02 19.49
C GLU A 78 12.01 19.69 18.81
N GLU A 79 13.05 19.70 17.96
CA GLU A 79 13.58 18.49 17.33
C GLU A 79 14.25 17.59 18.36
N VAL A 80 13.82 16.33 18.42
CA VAL A 80 14.36 15.31 19.32
C VAL A 80 15.05 14.23 18.53
N GLN A 81 16.32 13.97 18.85
CA GLN A 81 17.10 12.93 18.20
C GLN A 81 16.78 11.55 18.79
N PRO A 82 16.28 10.60 18.00
CA PRO A 82 16.12 9.22 18.43
C PRO A 82 17.47 8.54 18.75
N HIS A 83 17.49 7.69 19.78
CA HIS A 83 18.65 6.86 20.08
C HIS A 83 18.83 5.75 19.03
N LYS A 84 17.74 5.18 18.55
CA LYS A 84 17.75 4.11 17.55
C LYS A 84 16.43 4.14 16.74
N ILE A 85 16.56 3.89 15.45
CA ILE A 85 15.43 3.70 14.53
C ILE A 85 15.62 2.36 13.83
N THR A 86 14.53 1.61 13.62
CA THR A 86 14.55 0.37 12.84
C THR A 86 13.75 0.54 11.55
N GLU A 87 14.08 -0.25 10.52
CA GLU A 87 13.34 -0.26 9.25
C GLU A 87 11.86 -0.63 9.44
N GLU A 88 11.53 -1.40 10.48
CA GLU A 88 10.15 -1.73 10.84
C GLU A 88 9.38 -0.55 11.46
N GLY A 89 9.99 0.62 11.55
CA GLY A 89 9.36 1.84 12.06
C GLY A 89 9.33 1.96 13.58
N LEU A 90 10.14 1.17 14.31
CA LEU A 90 10.30 1.36 15.75
C LEU A 90 11.36 2.41 16.03
N ILE A 91 10.98 3.43 16.79
CA ILE A 91 11.81 4.57 17.17
C ILE A 91 12.01 4.52 18.68
N TYR A 92 13.27 4.47 19.12
CA TYR A 92 13.66 4.38 20.53
C TYR A 92 14.30 5.69 20.97
N PHE A 93 13.92 6.17 22.14
CA PHE A 93 14.51 7.34 22.79
C PHE A 93 15.31 6.91 24.01
N GLU A 94 16.41 7.59 24.28
CA GLU A 94 17.24 7.33 25.46
C GLU A 94 16.54 7.67 26.77
N ASN A 95 15.76 8.79 26.74
CA ASN A 95 15.00 9.27 27.87
C ASN A 95 13.50 9.16 27.63
N HIS A 96 12.76 9.16 28.73
CA HIS A 96 11.30 9.30 28.66
C HIS A 96 10.93 10.68 28.12
N ILE A 97 10.12 10.69 27.06
CA ILE A 97 9.67 11.90 26.37
C ILE A 97 8.18 12.05 26.63
N GLN A 98 7.73 13.28 26.84
CA GLN A 98 6.32 13.63 27.01
C GLN A 98 6.05 14.94 26.29
N GLY A 99 4.97 15.04 25.51
CA GLY A 99 4.56 16.28 24.85
C GLY A 99 3.66 16.06 23.65
N GLU A 100 3.50 17.11 22.87
CA GLU A 100 2.91 17.07 21.53
C GLU A 100 3.94 16.47 20.56
N PHE A 101 3.62 15.32 19.99
CA PHE A 101 4.55 14.50 19.22
C PHE A 101 4.21 14.53 17.74
N VAL A 102 5.18 14.85 16.90
CA VAL A 102 5.12 14.77 15.43
C VAL A 102 6.28 13.92 14.93
N CYS A 103 5.98 12.92 14.12
CA CYS A 103 7.00 12.12 13.47
C CYS A 103 6.77 12.14 11.96
N THR A 104 7.73 12.70 11.22
CA THR A 104 7.72 12.72 9.75
C THR A 104 8.74 11.71 9.24
N TYR A 105 8.37 10.90 8.25
CA TYR A 105 9.22 9.87 7.70
C TYR A 105 8.80 9.49 6.27
N THR A 106 9.72 8.92 5.52
CA THR A 106 9.47 8.40 4.17
C THR A 106 9.34 6.88 4.22
N GLN A 107 8.34 6.35 3.54
CA GLN A 107 8.14 4.90 3.48
C GLN A 107 9.09 4.26 2.46
N ALA A 108 9.79 3.19 2.86
CA ALA A 108 10.76 2.45 2.07
C ALA A 108 10.16 1.15 1.51
N ILE A 109 9.03 1.23 0.79
CA ILE A 109 8.40 0.05 0.19
C ILE A 109 9.30 -0.50 -0.92
N ASN A 110 9.52 -1.81 -0.93
CA ASN A 110 10.20 -2.47 -2.02
C ASN A 110 9.32 -2.48 -3.28
N THR A 111 9.73 -1.72 -4.30
CA THR A 111 9.01 -1.55 -5.57
C THR A 111 8.67 -2.89 -6.21
N ALA A 112 9.59 -3.87 -6.21
CA ALA A 112 9.35 -5.18 -6.81
C ALA A 112 8.22 -5.95 -6.09
N THR A 113 8.07 -5.77 -4.78
CA THR A 113 6.96 -6.37 -4.01
C THR A 113 5.64 -5.71 -4.34
N LEU A 114 5.62 -4.39 -4.48
CA LEU A 114 4.45 -3.61 -4.86
C LEU A 114 4.03 -3.94 -6.30
N ASP A 115 4.97 -3.97 -7.24
CA ASP A 115 4.71 -4.32 -8.64
C ASP A 115 4.13 -5.74 -8.79
N LYS A 116 4.63 -6.69 -8.01
CA LYS A 116 4.08 -8.05 -7.97
C LYS A 116 2.64 -8.07 -7.43
N ALA A 117 2.36 -7.25 -6.43
CA ALA A 117 1.02 -7.12 -5.86
C ALA A 117 0.04 -6.48 -6.85
N ILE A 118 0.46 -5.42 -7.56
CA ILE A 118 -0.31 -4.79 -8.65
C ILE A 118 -0.59 -5.80 -9.76
N SER A 119 0.43 -6.52 -10.23
CA SER A 119 0.26 -7.55 -11.26
C SER A 119 -0.72 -8.65 -10.84
N GLY A 120 -0.69 -9.05 -9.56
CA GLY A 120 -1.65 -10.00 -9.00
C GLY A 120 -3.09 -9.47 -9.00
N LEU A 121 -3.29 -8.18 -8.65
CA LEU A 121 -4.61 -7.54 -8.72
C LEU A 121 -5.11 -7.46 -10.16
N VAL A 122 -4.28 -7.02 -11.11
CA VAL A 122 -4.64 -6.97 -12.53
C VAL A 122 -5.03 -8.36 -13.04
N MET A 123 -4.28 -9.39 -12.67
CA MET A 123 -4.62 -10.78 -13.02
C MET A 123 -6.03 -11.17 -12.54
N TYR A 124 -6.39 -10.84 -11.30
CA TYR A 124 -7.74 -11.11 -10.79
C TYR A 124 -8.80 -10.29 -11.51
N MET A 125 -8.54 -9.02 -11.82
CA MET A 125 -9.46 -8.18 -12.59
C MET A 125 -9.72 -8.77 -13.99
N ILE A 126 -8.67 -9.20 -14.70
CA ILE A 126 -8.80 -9.84 -16.02
C ILE A 126 -9.63 -11.13 -15.92
N ARG A 127 -9.39 -11.97 -14.92
CA ARG A 127 -10.19 -13.18 -14.70
C ARG A 127 -11.66 -12.84 -14.48
N ASP A 128 -11.95 -11.87 -13.63
CA ASP A 128 -13.32 -11.43 -13.37
C ASP A 128 -14.01 -10.88 -14.62
N MET A 129 -13.29 -10.15 -15.46
CA MET A 129 -13.82 -9.65 -16.74
C MET A 129 -14.11 -10.81 -17.70
N ASN A 130 -13.20 -11.78 -17.83
CA ASN A 130 -13.35 -12.93 -18.72
C ASN A 130 -14.45 -13.89 -18.25
N ASP A 131 -14.63 -14.04 -16.94
CA ASP A 131 -15.71 -14.84 -16.34
C ASP A 131 -17.07 -14.14 -16.36
N GLY A 132 -17.15 -12.90 -16.87
CA GLY A 132 -18.36 -12.09 -16.94
C GLY A 132 -18.86 -11.57 -15.58
N ASN A 133 -18.03 -11.69 -14.54
CA ASN A 133 -18.38 -11.29 -13.18
C ASN A 133 -18.25 -9.76 -13.00
N LEU A 134 -17.36 -9.11 -13.74
CA LEU A 134 -17.13 -7.68 -13.69
C LEU A 134 -17.97 -6.99 -14.79
N LYS A 135 -18.88 -6.10 -14.41
CA LYS A 135 -19.76 -5.41 -15.33
C LYS A 135 -19.16 -4.12 -15.90
N SER A 136 -18.44 -3.37 -15.09
CA SER A 136 -17.77 -2.15 -15.53
C SER A 136 -16.73 -1.66 -14.53
N ILE A 137 -15.70 -1.01 -15.07
CA ILE A 137 -14.74 -0.23 -14.31
C ILE A 137 -14.86 1.21 -14.80
N ASN A 138 -15.25 2.15 -13.96
CA ASN A 138 -15.41 3.55 -14.33
C ASN A 138 -14.17 4.37 -13.91
N GLU A 139 -13.76 5.30 -14.76
CA GLU A 139 -12.75 6.30 -14.51
C GLU A 139 -13.34 7.48 -13.69
N GLY A 140 -12.60 7.92 -12.67
CA GLY A 140 -13.02 8.96 -11.72
C GLY A 140 -13.82 8.37 -10.56
N ASP A 141 -13.41 8.64 -9.32
CA ASP A 141 -13.93 8.03 -8.09
C ASP A 141 -14.28 6.54 -8.29
N ILE A 142 -13.25 5.70 -8.22
CA ILE A 142 -13.22 4.29 -8.64
C ILE A 142 -14.51 3.56 -8.24
N SER A 143 -15.32 3.25 -9.22
CA SER A 143 -16.50 2.39 -9.05
C SER A 143 -16.28 1.09 -9.82
N ILE A 144 -16.09 0.01 -9.09
CA ILE A 144 -16.09 -1.36 -9.65
C ILE A 144 -17.51 -1.90 -9.47
N THR A 145 -18.19 -2.21 -10.56
CA THR A 145 -19.53 -2.78 -10.53
C THR A 145 -19.46 -4.26 -10.90
N TYR A 146 -19.93 -5.12 -10.02
CA TYR A 146 -20.04 -6.57 -10.23
C TYR A 146 -21.43 -6.96 -10.69
N ASN A 147 -21.54 -8.08 -11.42
CA ASN A 147 -22.82 -8.70 -11.67
C ASN A 147 -23.38 -9.28 -10.36
N THR A 148 -24.64 -9.03 -10.06
CA THR A 148 -25.32 -9.45 -8.82
C THR A 148 -25.48 -10.97 -8.70
N ASP A 149 -25.30 -11.70 -9.79
CA ASP A 149 -25.42 -13.16 -9.84
C ASP A 149 -24.07 -13.90 -9.81
N SER A 150 -22.95 -13.15 -9.69
CA SER A 150 -21.60 -13.76 -9.67
C SER A 150 -21.24 -14.25 -8.27
N ASP A 151 -20.58 -15.40 -8.23
CA ASP A 151 -20.03 -15.99 -7.02
C ASP A 151 -19.23 -14.95 -6.22
N MET A 152 -19.62 -14.71 -4.98
CA MET A 152 -18.94 -13.76 -4.06
C MET A 152 -17.45 -14.12 -3.82
N SER A 153 -16.95 -15.21 -4.42
CA SER A 153 -15.62 -15.74 -4.20
C SER A 153 -14.51 -14.82 -4.72
N THR A 154 -14.67 -14.24 -5.92
CA THR A 154 -13.59 -13.43 -6.54
C THR A 154 -13.52 -12.03 -5.94
N HIS A 155 -14.66 -11.41 -5.65
CA HIS A 155 -14.70 -10.13 -4.92
C HIS A 155 -14.02 -10.24 -3.55
N SER A 156 -14.29 -11.35 -2.83
CA SER A 156 -13.65 -11.59 -1.55
C SER A 156 -12.13 -11.82 -1.69
N GLN A 157 -11.68 -12.43 -2.80
CA GLN A 157 -10.25 -12.63 -3.07
C GLN A 157 -9.52 -11.31 -3.35
N ILE A 158 -10.09 -10.42 -4.18
CA ILE A 158 -9.55 -9.07 -4.43
C ILE A 158 -9.48 -8.27 -3.12
N SER A 159 -10.57 -8.23 -2.36
CA SER A 159 -10.63 -7.52 -1.08
C SER A 159 -9.61 -8.07 -0.07
N ASN A 160 -9.47 -9.39 0.02
CA ASN A 160 -8.49 -10.03 0.88
C ASN A 160 -7.05 -9.73 0.45
N LEU A 161 -6.79 -9.71 -0.87
CA LEU A 161 -5.47 -9.38 -1.40
C LEU A 161 -5.09 -7.93 -1.06
N ILE A 162 -6.00 -6.97 -1.28
CA ILE A 162 -5.80 -5.57 -0.92
C ILE A 162 -5.53 -5.43 0.59
N GLN A 163 -6.36 -6.07 1.43
CA GLN A 163 -6.17 -6.03 2.88
C GLN A 163 -4.86 -6.66 3.33
N ASN A 164 -4.44 -7.76 2.69
CA ASN A 164 -3.17 -8.40 2.96
C ASN A 164 -1.98 -7.51 2.61
N ILE A 165 -2.06 -6.77 1.48
CA ILE A 165 -1.03 -5.79 1.09
C ILE A 165 -0.98 -4.67 2.13
N ARG A 166 -2.10 -4.02 2.40
CA ARG A 166 -2.19 -2.91 3.36
C ARG A 166 -1.69 -3.31 4.76
N SER A 167 -2.05 -4.51 5.21
CA SER A 167 -1.61 -5.00 6.53
C SER A 167 -0.12 -5.31 6.65
N LYS A 168 0.60 -5.40 5.52
CA LYS A 168 2.06 -5.55 5.53
C LYS A 168 2.80 -4.21 5.73
N TYR A 169 2.13 -3.11 5.45
CA TYR A 169 2.76 -1.79 5.37
C TYR A 169 2.16 -0.77 6.32
N LYS A 170 1.12 -1.13 7.09
CA LYS A 170 0.47 -0.24 8.06
C LYS A 170 0.29 -0.94 9.40
N ALA A 171 0.72 -0.31 10.48
CA ALA A 171 0.49 -0.80 11.83
C ALA A 171 -1.02 -0.85 12.14
N ARG A 172 -1.49 -2.00 12.64
CA ARG A 172 -2.91 -2.18 13.01
C ARG A 172 -3.27 -1.58 14.36
N VAL A 173 -2.26 -1.39 15.21
CA VAL A 173 -2.45 -0.90 16.59
C VAL A 173 -1.29 0.01 16.93
N ARG A 174 -1.57 1.25 17.30
CA ARG A 174 -0.57 2.09 17.97
C ARG A 174 -0.36 1.51 19.38
N LEU A 175 0.87 1.15 19.70
CA LEU A 175 1.26 0.89 21.08
C LEU A 175 1.28 2.25 21.80
N ILE A 176 0.19 2.55 22.51
CA ILE A 176 0.06 3.74 23.37
C ILE A 176 0.66 3.40 24.73
#